data_9ad00858b50090ccba3082f99e731904
#
_entry.id   9ad00858b50090ccba3082f99e731904
#
_cell.length_a   1.000
_cell.length_b   1.000
_cell.length_c   1.000
_cell.angle_alpha   90.00
_cell.angle_beta   90.00
_cell.angle_gamma   90.00
#
_symmetry.space_group_name_H-M   'P 1'
#
loop_
_entity.id
_entity.type
_entity.pdbx_description
1 polymer ?
#
loop_
_entity_poly.entity_id
_entity_poly.type
_entity_poly.pdbx_seq_one_letter_code
_entity_poly.pdbx_strand_id
1 'polypeptide(L)'
;MNGKLLAVYKQFLDARTKISSNCQLAPYDWYSLPDKLSRLWIGYCKMLSEYSRELANSINELGRYIINLEAWKSVIKNIDDEDDKYEVIIEFVNPFATLAINLPYVIRSRYIYSVAHLCHQANMTKQKKWIDNLPIDEEIWFQDTDKYSNSWRGYKKLKPALEKISNKKYQSATYDFRNKYNHRYSPKIELGMTELVKRKVGNDGKVSYIIGQTNPLKLIQLLPILEEQHANCLKAFEKFQNLVNEHISVISQVY
;
A
#
# COMPACT_ATOMS: atom_id res chain seq x y z
N MET A 1 17.95 -20.86 -16.90
CA MET A 1 16.63 -20.41 -17.37
C MET A 1 16.38 -21.04 -18.72
N ASN A 2 15.25 -21.72 -18.90
CA ASN A 2 14.87 -22.38 -20.15
C ASN A 2 14.88 -21.32 -21.29
N GLY A 3 15.36 -21.65 -22.49
CA GLY A 3 15.42 -20.71 -23.61
C GLY A 3 14.07 -20.06 -23.97
N LYS A 4 12.96 -20.78 -23.78
CA LYS A 4 11.60 -20.25 -23.92
C LYS A 4 11.29 -19.13 -22.92
N LEU A 5 11.55 -19.33 -21.62
CA LEU A 5 11.30 -18.32 -20.58
C LEU A 5 12.12 -17.04 -20.83
N LEU A 6 13.34 -17.19 -21.35
CA LEU A 6 14.15 -16.03 -21.73
C LEU A 6 13.53 -15.25 -22.87
N ALA A 7 12.98 -15.92 -23.88
CA ALA A 7 12.30 -15.27 -25.01
C ALA A 7 11.04 -14.51 -24.54
N VAL A 8 10.24 -15.12 -23.66
CA VAL A 8 9.05 -14.48 -23.07
C VAL A 8 9.43 -13.29 -22.19
N TYR A 9 10.51 -13.40 -21.41
CA TYR A 9 11.01 -12.27 -20.61
C TYR A 9 11.47 -11.09 -21.47
N LYS A 10 12.08 -11.34 -22.62
CA LYS A 10 12.40 -10.28 -23.59
C LYS A 10 11.14 -9.58 -24.11
N GLN A 11 10.10 -10.34 -24.44
CA GLN A 11 8.80 -9.76 -24.84
C GLN A 11 8.20 -8.89 -23.73
N PHE A 12 8.32 -9.31 -22.48
CA PHE A 12 7.92 -8.48 -21.32
C PHE A 12 8.70 -7.17 -21.25
N LEU A 13 10.01 -7.19 -21.43
CA LEU A 13 10.83 -5.97 -21.43
C LEU A 13 10.38 -5.01 -22.55
N ASP A 14 10.15 -5.54 -23.75
CA ASP A 14 9.67 -4.75 -24.90
C ASP A 14 8.25 -4.20 -24.66
N ALA A 15 7.37 -4.99 -24.07
CA ALA A 15 6.02 -4.53 -23.71
C ALA A 15 6.08 -3.43 -22.65
N ARG A 16 6.92 -3.61 -21.65
CA ARG A 16 7.09 -2.65 -20.54
C ARG A 16 7.62 -1.29 -21.03
N THR A 17 8.53 -1.27 -22.01
CA THR A 17 9.04 -0.01 -22.57
C THR A 17 7.99 0.77 -23.35
N LYS A 18 6.97 0.07 -23.91
CA LYS A 18 5.86 0.67 -24.66
C LYS A 18 4.75 1.22 -23.78
N ILE A 19 4.67 0.76 -22.53
CA ILE A 19 3.74 1.31 -21.55
C ILE A 19 4.26 2.69 -21.19
N SER A 20 3.59 3.73 -21.71
CA SER A 20 3.93 5.10 -21.36
C SER A 20 3.87 5.25 -19.85
N SER A 21 4.96 5.69 -19.24
CA SER A 21 5.10 5.85 -17.79
C SER A 21 4.33 7.08 -17.30
N ASN A 22 3.03 7.13 -17.55
CA ASN A 22 2.14 8.11 -16.91
C ASN A 22 1.89 7.81 -15.43
N CYS A 23 2.67 6.88 -14.85
CA CYS A 23 2.59 6.59 -13.44
C CYS A 23 3.18 7.78 -12.66
N GLN A 24 2.31 8.57 -12.07
CA GLN A 24 2.71 9.66 -11.18
C GLN A 24 3.50 9.07 -10.00
N LEU A 25 4.65 9.68 -9.69
CA LEU A 25 5.49 9.27 -8.57
C LEU A 25 5.27 10.18 -7.36
N ALA A 26 5.35 9.61 -6.16
CA ALA A 26 5.50 10.38 -4.94
C ALA A 26 6.89 11.04 -4.94
N PRO A 27 6.98 12.38 -4.73
CA PRO A 27 8.24 13.09 -4.77
C PRO A 27 9.10 12.79 -3.53
N TYR A 28 10.42 12.91 -3.71
CA TYR A 28 11.41 12.93 -2.64
C TYR A 28 11.78 14.38 -2.31
N ASP A 29 12.36 14.62 -1.15
CA ASP A 29 12.96 15.91 -0.73
C ASP A 29 12.04 17.14 -0.93
N TRP A 30 10.75 16.95 -0.67
CA TRP A 30 9.69 17.93 -0.91
C TRP A 30 9.50 18.95 0.23
N TYR A 31 10.18 18.78 1.37
CA TYR A 31 10.09 19.67 2.53
C TYR A 31 11.40 20.37 2.78
N SER A 32 11.33 21.55 3.39
CA SER A 32 12.48 22.29 3.88
C SER A 32 12.40 22.48 5.38
N LEU A 33 13.44 22.10 6.09
CA LEU A 33 13.60 22.35 7.51
C LEU A 33 14.34 23.69 7.70
N PRO A 34 14.05 24.46 8.76
CA PRO A 34 14.84 25.64 9.10
C PRO A 34 16.31 25.32 9.35
N ASP A 35 17.22 26.21 8.92
CA ASP A 35 18.68 26.00 9.07
C ASP A 35 19.11 25.89 10.54
N LYS A 36 18.38 26.56 11.45
CA LYS A 36 18.65 26.55 12.89
C LYS A 36 17.46 25.95 13.62
N LEU A 37 17.51 24.64 13.83
CA LEU A 37 16.58 23.95 14.70
C LEU A 37 17.23 23.61 16.04
N SER A 38 16.51 23.78 17.13
CA SER A 38 16.95 23.32 18.45
C SER A 38 17.24 21.82 18.44
N ARG A 39 18.22 21.39 19.26
CA ARG A 39 18.53 19.97 19.46
C ARG A 39 17.31 19.12 19.85
N LEU A 40 16.31 19.75 20.46
CA LEU A 40 15.04 19.13 20.83
C LEU A 40 14.32 18.47 19.63
N TRP A 41 14.50 19.03 18.41
CA TRP A 41 13.83 18.56 17.19
C TRP A 41 14.63 17.55 16.37
N ILE A 42 15.81 17.12 16.82
CA ILE A 42 16.62 16.13 16.10
C ILE A 42 15.83 14.84 15.83
N GLY A 43 15.09 14.35 16.82
CA GLY A 43 14.24 13.16 16.69
C GLY A 43 13.20 13.34 15.60
N TYR A 44 12.42 14.44 15.66
CA TYR A 44 11.42 14.77 14.64
C TYR A 44 12.03 14.81 13.23
N CYS A 45 13.16 15.52 13.06
CA CYS A 45 13.80 15.67 11.75
C CYS A 45 14.26 14.32 11.16
N LYS A 46 14.82 13.45 11.98
CA LYS A 46 15.29 12.13 11.55
C LYS A 46 14.12 11.23 11.16
N MET A 47 13.09 11.17 12.00
CA MET A 47 11.86 10.43 11.70
C MET A 47 11.17 10.98 10.44
N LEU A 48 11.07 12.30 10.28
CA LEU A 48 10.49 12.90 9.07
C LEU A 48 11.25 12.49 7.82
N SER A 49 12.58 12.53 7.85
CA SER A 49 13.43 12.14 6.72
C SER A 49 13.23 10.67 6.34
N GLU A 50 13.23 9.79 7.32
CA GLU A 50 13.06 8.35 7.11
C GLU A 50 11.64 8.03 6.60
N TYR A 51 10.62 8.48 7.32
CA TYR A 51 9.23 8.14 7.01
C TYR A 51 8.76 8.71 5.68
N SER A 52 9.17 9.94 5.33
CA SER A 52 8.84 10.52 4.03
C SER A 52 9.43 9.72 2.88
N ARG A 53 10.68 9.25 3.03
CA ARG A 53 11.36 8.44 2.03
C ARG A 53 10.72 7.05 1.90
N GLU A 54 10.43 6.40 3.03
CA GLU A 54 9.83 5.07 3.04
C GLU A 54 8.39 5.06 2.50
N LEU A 55 7.62 6.10 2.78
CA LEU A 55 6.30 6.27 2.17
C LEU A 55 6.40 6.47 0.66
N ALA A 56 7.29 7.36 0.19
CA ALA A 56 7.50 7.58 -1.23
C ALA A 56 7.98 6.31 -1.94
N ASN A 57 8.97 5.58 -1.35
CA ASN A 57 9.45 4.31 -1.86
C ASN A 57 8.31 3.31 -2.07
N SER A 58 7.46 3.13 -1.06
CA SER A 58 6.37 2.15 -1.10
C SER A 58 5.32 2.50 -2.14
N ILE A 59 4.97 3.79 -2.26
CA ILE A 59 3.99 4.26 -3.24
C ILE A 59 4.54 4.08 -4.65
N ASN A 60 5.80 4.47 -4.87
CA ASN A 60 6.46 4.34 -6.16
C ASN A 60 6.67 2.87 -6.56
N GLU A 61 6.88 2.00 -5.57
CA GLU A 61 6.97 0.56 -5.78
C GLU A 61 5.63 -0.04 -6.24
N LEU A 62 4.51 0.37 -5.64
CA LEU A 62 3.18 -0.03 -6.10
C LEU A 62 2.97 0.37 -7.57
N GLY A 63 3.33 1.60 -7.94
CA GLY A 63 3.28 2.05 -9.33
C GLY A 63 4.13 1.19 -10.27
N ARG A 64 5.34 0.79 -9.86
CA ARG A 64 6.19 -0.12 -10.65
C ARG A 64 5.58 -1.51 -10.82
N TYR A 65 4.95 -2.05 -9.79
CA TYR A 65 4.26 -3.35 -9.89
C TYR A 65 3.07 -3.28 -10.85
N ILE A 66 2.29 -2.20 -10.84
CA ILE A 66 1.19 -1.99 -11.77
C ILE A 66 1.69 -1.99 -13.22
N ILE A 67 2.76 -1.25 -13.52
CA ILE A 67 3.38 -1.20 -14.84
C ILE A 67 3.87 -2.61 -15.26
N ASN A 68 4.53 -3.33 -14.36
CA ASN A 68 5.00 -4.68 -14.64
C ASN A 68 3.83 -5.64 -14.93
N LEU A 69 2.76 -5.59 -14.13
CA LEU A 69 1.59 -6.44 -14.32
C LEU A 69 0.82 -6.10 -15.61
N GLU A 70 0.77 -4.82 -16.01
CA GLU A 70 0.19 -4.41 -17.29
C GLU A 70 0.99 -4.98 -18.46
N ALA A 71 2.32 -4.93 -18.40
CA ALA A 71 3.20 -5.54 -19.39
C ALA A 71 2.99 -7.06 -19.47
N TRP A 72 2.96 -7.74 -18.32
CA TRP A 72 2.70 -9.18 -18.25
C TRP A 72 1.32 -9.55 -18.78
N LYS A 73 0.29 -8.75 -18.50
CA LYS A 73 -1.06 -8.98 -19.05
C LYS A 73 -1.03 -9.04 -20.58
N SER A 74 -0.26 -8.16 -21.23
CA SER A 74 -0.14 -8.16 -22.68
C SER A 74 0.62 -9.38 -23.22
N VAL A 75 1.66 -9.83 -22.50
CA VAL A 75 2.49 -10.99 -22.91
C VAL A 75 1.73 -12.30 -22.75
N ILE A 76 1.13 -12.55 -21.58
CA ILE A 76 0.43 -13.81 -21.32
C ILE A 76 -0.79 -14.03 -22.23
N LYS A 77 -1.37 -12.94 -22.75
CA LYS A 77 -2.47 -13.01 -23.72
C LYS A 77 -2.04 -13.69 -25.04
N ASN A 78 -0.76 -13.58 -25.38
CA ASN A 78 -0.19 -14.07 -26.66
C ASN A 78 0.51 -15.43 -26.51
N ILE A 79 0.39 -16.08 -25.34
CA ILE A 79 0.91 -17.44 -25.12
C ILE A 79 -0.24 -18.40 -25.35
N ASP A 80 -0.14 -19.21 -26.40
CA ASP A 80 -1.16 -20.17 -26.79
C ASP A 80 -1.07 -21.47 -25.96
N ASP A 81 0.14 -21.94 -25.67
CA ASP A 81 0.36 -23.14 -24.89
C ASP A 81 0.04 -22.90 -23.40
N GLU A 82 -0.87 -23.70 -22.85
CA GLU A 82 -1.35 -23.51 -21.46
C GLU A 82 -0.29 -23.88 -20.41
N ASP A 83 0.61 -24.82 -20.69
CA ASP A 83 1.69 -25.19 -19.76
C ASP A 83 2.76 -24.09 -19.73
N ASP A 84 3.17 -23.58 -20.89
CA ASP A 84 4.09 -22.43 -21.00
C ASP A 84 3.49 -21.20 -20.29
N LYS A 85 2.21 -20.93 -20.47
CA LYS A 85 1.48 -19.84 -19.82
C LYS A 85 1.42 -20.00 -18.31
N TYR A 86 1.17 -21.21 -17.84
CA TYR A 86 1.14 -21.53 -16.42
C TYR A 86 2.51 -21.31 -15.77
N GLU A 87 3.60 -21.76 -16.43
CA GLU A 87 4.98 -21.55 -15.98
C GLU A 87 5.29 -20.05 -15.86
N VAL A 88 4.94 -19.24 -16.87
CA VAL A 88 5.13 -17.77 -16.86
C VAL A 88 4.34 -17.10 -15.75
N ILE A 89 3.09 -17.53 -15.52
CA ILE A 89 2.27 -16.97 -14.45
C ILE A 89 2.87 -17.25 -13.08
N ILE A 90 3.32 -18.48 -12.83
CA ILE A 90 3.91 -18.84 -11.54
C ILE A 90 5.22 -18.10 -11.31
N GLU A 91 6.08 -18.05 -12.30
CA GLU A 91 7.44 -17.53 -12.16
C GLU A 91 7.44 -16.00 -12.08
N PHE A 92 6.62 -15.32 -12.87
CA PHE A 92 6.73 -13.86 -13.05
C PHE A 92 5.50 -13.08 -12.59
N VAL A 93 4.29 -13.57 -12.83
CA VAL A 93 3.08 -12.79 -12.54
C VAL A 93 2.66 -12.89 -11.07
N ASN A 94 2.62 -14.10 -10.53
CA ASN A 94 2.19 -14.34 -9.15
C ASN A 94 3.00 -13.55 -8.11
N PRO A 95 4.35 -13.49 -8.17
CA PRO A 95 5.13 -12.72 -7.21
C PRO A 95 4.78 -11.23 -7.25
N PHE A 96 4.76 -10.61 -8.44
CA PHE A 96 4.43 -9.19 -8.56
C PHE A 96 2.99 -8.88 -8.13
N ALA A 97 2.02 -9.70 -8.52
CA ALA A 97 0.63 -9.49 -8.15
C ALA A 97 0.41 -9.67 -6.64
N THR A 98 1.04 -10.67 -6.03
CA THR A 98 0.98 -10.89 -4.58
C THR A 98 1.53 -9.68 -3.82
N LEU A 99 2.68 -9.16 -4.23
CA LEU A 99 3.28 -7.96 -3.62
C LEU A 99 2.39 -6.73 -3.84
N ALA A 100 1.92 -6.50 -5.08
CA ALA A 100 1.07 -5.37 -5.41
C ALA A 100 -0.25 -5.35 -4.62
N ILE A 101 -0.88 -6.52 -4.43
CA ILE A 101 -2.13 -6.63 -3.65
C ILE A 101 -1.89 -6.36 -2.16
N ASN A 102 -0.75 -6.73 -1.62
CA ASN A 102 -0.45 -6.52 -0.20
C ASN A 102 0.02 -5.09 0.10
N LEU A 103 0.63 -4.41 -0.86
CA LEU A 103 1.32 -3.14 -0.64
C LEU A 103 0.40 -1.99 -0.15
N PRO A 104 -0.87 -1.83 -0.59
CA PRO A 104 -1.78 -0.83 -0.02
C PRO A 104 -1.98 -0.95 1.49
N TYR A 105 -2.01 -2.17 2.04
CA TYR A 105 -2.08 -2.39 3.49
C TYR A 105 -0.81 -1.90 4.19
N VAL A 106 0.35 -2.22 3.61
CA VAL A 106 1.65 -1.80 4.14
C VAL A 106 1.75 -0.27 4.13
N ILE A 107 1.39 0.37 3.02
CA ILE A 107 1.41 1.83 2.89
C ILE A 107 0.50 2.48 3.92
N ARG A 108 -0.73 1.98 4.09
CA ARG A 108 -1.65 2.50 5.11
C ARG A 108 -1.08 2.37 6.52
N SER A 109 -0.50 1.22 6.84
CA SER A 109 0.13 0.98 8.15
C SER A 109 1.31 1.93 8.39
N ARG A 110 2.16 2.14 7.38
CA ARG A 110 3.27 3.10 7.44
C ARG A 110 2.80 4.55 7.65
N TYR A 111 1.68 4.95 7.03
CA TYR A 111 1.08 6.26 7.31
C TYR A 111 0.61 6.38 8.74
N ILE A 112 -0.11 5.39 9.26
CA ILE A 112 -0.62 5.37 10.63
C ILE A 112 0.53 5.57 11.61
N TYR A 113 1.58 4.79 11.46
CA TYR A 113 2.79 4.84 12.26
C TYR A 113 3.49 6.21 12.16
N SER A 114 3.79 6.65 10.95
CA SER A 114 4.51 7.91 10.71
C SER A 114 3.76 9.13 11.24
N VAL A 115 2.45 9.17 11.03
CA VAL A 115 1.60 10.29 11.47
C VAL A 115 1.50 10.32 12.98
N ALA A 116 1.35 9.17 13.64
CA ALA A 116 1.31 9.10 15.11
C ALA A 116 2.59 9.67 15.72
N HIS A 117 3.76 9.22 15.27
CA HIS A 117 5.06 9.67 15.76
C HIS A 117 5.28 11.17 15.51
N LEU A 118 5.10 11.62 14.27
CA LEU A 118 5.36 13.02 13.90
C LEU A 118 4.41 13.99 14.61
N CYS A 119 3.12 13.65 14.71
CA CYS A 119 2.16 14.50 15.43
C CYS A 119 2.43 14.49 16.93
N HIS A 120 2.77 13.33 17.51
CA HIS A 120 3.11 13.25 18.92
C HIS A 120 4.30 14.14 19.27
N GLN A 121 5.38 14.07 18.49
CA GLN A 121 6.55 14.94 18.68
C GLN A 121 6.19 16.42 18.46
N ALA A 122 5.46 16.75 17.39
CA ALA A 122 5.06 18.11 17.09
C ALA A 122 4.13 18.72 18.17
N ASN A 123 3.41 17.89 18.94
CA ASN A 123 2.57 18.33 20.05
C ASN A 123 3.36 19.02 21.19
N MET A 124 4.68 18.85 21.25
CA MET A 124 5.54 19.64 22.14
C MET A 124 5.35 21.15 21.96
N THR A 125 5.02 21.61 20.76
CA THR A 125 4.74 23.03 20.49
C THR A 125 3.44 23.52 21.10
N LYS A 126 2.49 22.63 21.35
CA LYS A 126 1.12 22.95 21.82
C LYS A 126 0.90 22.67 23.30
N GLN A 127 1.75 21.85 23.92
CA GLN A 127 1.56 21.35 25.28
C GLN A 127 2.71 21.78 26.18
N LYS A 128 2.46 22.70 27.13
CA LYS A 128 3.46 23.19 28.09
C LYS A 128 4.08 22.09 28.97
N LYS A 129 3.34 21.01 29.23
CA LYS A 129 3.79 19.83 30.00
C LYS A 129 3.70 18.58 29.14
N TRP A 130 4.33 18.63 27.95
CA TRP A 130 4.38 17.46 27.09
C TRP A 130 5.16 16.32 27.75
N ILE A 131 4.61 15.12 27.67
CA ILE A 131 5.23 13.89 28.15
C ILE A 131 5.16 12.88 27.00
N ASP A 132 6.24 12.16 26.78
CA ASP A 132 6.22 11.05 25.84
C ASP A 132 5.39 9.88 26.41
N ASN A 133 4.22 9.69 25.84
CA ASN A 133 3.26 8.65 26.22
C ASN A 133 2.70 7.93 24.98
N LEU A 134 3.45 7.96 23.86
CA LEU A 134 3.12 7.15 22.71
C LEU A 134 3.24 5.67 23.07
N PRO A 135 2.31 4.80 22.63
CA PRO A 135 2.49 3.36 22.79
C PRO A 135 3.79 2.86 22.15
N ILE A 136 4.21 1.65 22.52
CA ILE A 136 5.30 0.97 21.81
C ILE A 136 4.92 0.75 20.34
N ASP A 137 5.91 0.70 19.49
CA ASP A 137 5.73 0.75 18.03
C ASP A 137 4.77 -0.31 17.48
N GLU A 138 4.79 -1.52 18.06
CA GLU A 138 3.93 -2.64 17.68
C GLU A 138 2.45 -2.45 18.05
N GLU A 139 2.16 -1.54 18.98
CA GLU A 139 0.83 -1.25 19.50
C GLU A 139 0.23 0.05 18.94
N ILE A 140 0.90 0.71 17.97
CA ILE A 140 0.37 1.91 17.33
C ILE A 140 -0.70 1.55 16.31
N TRP A 141 -1.95 1.86 16.63
CA TRP A 141 -3.11 1.64 15.77
C TRP A 141 -3.70 2.96 15.28
N PHE A 142 -4.68 2.85 14.40
CA PHE A 142 -5.36 4.03 13.84
C PHE A 142 -5.99 4.93 14.94
N GLN A 143 -6.44 4.33 16.05
CA GLN A 143 -7.01 5.06 17.20
C GLN A 143 -5.96 5.94 17.90
N ASP A 144 -4.71 5.45 18.01
CA ASP A 144 -3.61 6.21 18.59
C ASP A 144 -3.22 7.37 17.68
N THR A 145 -3.17 7.12 16.37
CA THR A 145 -2.97 8.20 15.39
C THR A 145 -4.03 9.28 15.53
N ASP A 146 -5.30 8.92 15.66
CA ASP A 146 -6.39 9.87 15.93
C ASP A 146 -6.14 10.67 17.21
N LYS A 147 -5.80 9.99 18.30
CA LYS A 147 -5.58 10.59 19.62
C LYS A 147 -4.50 11.68 19.57
N TYR A 148 -3.36 11.40 18.94
CA TYR A 148 -2.22 12.33 18.91
C TYR A 148 -2.31 13.37 17.79
N SER A 149 -3.15 13.15 16.78
CA SER A 149 -3.17 13.98 15.55
C SER A 149 -4.39 14.90 15.43
N ASN A 150 -5.48 14.67 16.19
CA ASN A 150 -6.74 15.42 16.06
C ASN A 150 -6.64 16.94 16.24
N SER A 151 -5.60 17.41 16.92
CA SER A 151 -5.36 18.86 17.13
C SER A 151 -4.79 19.56 15.88
N TRP A 152 -4.39 18.77 14.85
CA TRP A 152 -3.78 19.27 13.63
C TRP A 152 -4.80 19.40 12.51
N ARG A 153 -4.85 20.57 11.87
CA ARG A 153 -5.78 20.85 10.76
C ARG A 153 -5.47 19.96 9.54
N GLY A 154 -4.18 19.77 9.27
CA GLY A 154 -3.70 18.89 8.18
C GLY A 154 -4.16 17.47 8.35
N TYR A 155 -4.17 16.94 9.58
CA TYR A 155 -4.65 15.60 9.87
C TYR A 155 -6.13 15.39 9.56
N LYS A 156 -6.98 16.38 9.86
CA LYS A 156 -8.43 16.31 9.53
C LYS A 156 -8.68 16.15 8.02
N LYS A 157 -7.74 16.62 7.18
CA LYS A 157 -7.79 16.45 5.72
C LYS A 157 -7.12 15.15 5.27
N LEU A 158 -6.13 14.66 6.00
CA LEU A 158 -5.41 13.41 5.70
C LEU A 158 -6.24 12.17 6.05
N LYS A 159 -6.90 12.16 7.21
CA LYS A 159 -7.66 11.00 7.72
C LYS A 159 -8.61 10.40 6.68
N PRO A 160 -9.50 11.16 6.00
CA PRO A 160 -10.39 10.59 4.98
C PRO A 160 -9.65 9.99 3.78
N ALA A 161 -8.44 10.45 3.48
CA ALA A 161 -7.62 9.86 2.42
C ALA A 161 -7.02 8.52 2.86
N LEU A 162 -6.55 8.42 4.12
CA LEU A 162 -6.06 7.16 4.69
C LEU A 162 -7.15 6.09 4.75
N GLU A 163 -8.38 6.48 5.07
CA GLU A 163 -9.53 5.57 5.12
C GLU A 163 -9.90 4.96 3.76
N LYS A 164 -9.48 5.58 2.65
CA LYS A 164 -9.69 5.06 1.29
C LYS A 164 -8.66 4.02 0.89
N ILE A 165 -7.47 4.02 1.50
CA ILE A 165 -6.43 3.04 1.22
C ILE A 165 -6.82 1.72 1.89
N SER A 166 -6.79 0.63 1.11
CA SER A 166 -7.04 -0.72 1.63
C SER A 166 -8.35 -0.85 2.43
N ASN A 167 -9.41 -0.18 1.96
CA ASN A 167 -10.72 -0.16 2.60
C ASN A 167 -11.51 -1.45 2.33
N LYS A 168 -12.73 -1.53 2.90
CA LYS A 168 -13.62 -2.69 2.72
C LYS A 168 -13.97 -2.97 1.25
N LYS A 169 -14.11 -1.93 0.41
CA LYS A 169 -14.35 -2.09 -1.03
C LYS A 169 -13.16 -2.80 -1.68
N TYR A 170 -11.94 -2.36 -1.37
CA TYR A 170 -10.71 -2.99 -1.85
C TYR A 170 -10.59 -4.44 -1.38
N GLN A 171 -10.85 -4.71 -0.09
CA GLN A 171 -10.82 -6.06 0.47
C GLN A 171 -11.80 -6.99 -0.27
N SER A 172 -13.02 -6.53 -0.49
CA SER A 172 -14.03 -7.31 -1.21
C SER A 172 -13.64 -7.54 -2.67
N ALA A 173 -13.12 -6.51 -3.36
CA ALA A 173 -12.71 -6.60 -4.76
C ALA A 173 -11.51 -7.54 -4.98
N THR A 174 -10.66 -7.72 -3.96
CA THR A 174 -9.53 -8.67 -3.97
C THR A 174 -9.86 -10.00 -3.27
N TYR A 175 -11.14 -10.27 -2.97
CA TYR A 175 -11.61 -11.47 -2.25
C TYR A 175 -10.90 -11.68 -0.91
N ASP A 176 -10.58 -10.60 -0.21
CA ASP A 176 -9.83 -10.58 1.05
C ASP A 176 -8.47 -11.30 0.93
N PHE A 177 -7.78 -11.05 -0.18
CA PHE A 177 -6.55 -11.75 -0.57
C PHE A 177 -5.52 -11.76 0.57
N ARG A 178 -5.23 -10.59 1.17
CA ARG A 178 -4.21 -10.48 2.22
C ARG A 178 -4.49 -11.40 3.41
N ASN A 179 -5.71 -11.38 3.92
CA ASN A 179 -6.09 -12.19 5.08
C ASN A 179 -6.04 -13.68 4.75
N LYS A 180 -6.54 -14.05 3.56
CA LYS A 180 -6.47 -15.44 3.09
C LYS A 180 -5.04 -15.88 2.80
N TYR A 181 -4.21 -15.02 2.24
CA TYR A 181 -2.80 -15.31 1.97
C TYR A 181 -2.01 -15.60 3.24
N ASN A 182 -2.22 -14.82 4.28
CA ASN A 182 -1.50 -14.96 5.54
C ASN A 182 -2.03 -16.10 6.44
N HIS A 183 -3.33 -16.43 6.36
CA HIS A 183 -3.98 -17.31 7.35
C HIS A 183 -4.76 -18.49 6.75
N ARG A 184 -4.93 -18.55 5.41
CA ARG A 184 -5.74 -19.55 4.73
C ARG A 184 -5.19 -19.84 3.33
N TYR A 185 -6.10 -20.03 2.36
CA TYR A 185 -5.78 -20.19 0.94
C TYR A 185 -6.27 -18.98 0.15
N SER A 186 -5.33 -18.16 -0.34
CA SER A 186 -5.66 -17.01 -1.17
C SER A 186 -6.24 -17.44 -2.52
N PRO A 187 -7.05 -16.59 -3.16
CA PRO A 187 -7.41 -16.76 -4.56
C PRO A 187 -6.15 -16.90 -5.42
N LYS A 188 -6.23 -17.72 -6.45
CA LYS A 188 -5.19 -17.81 -7.47
C LYS A 188 -5.20 -16.54 -8.32
N ILE A 189 -4.11 -16.31 -9.04
CA ILE A 189 -3.97 -15.17 -9.96
C ILE A 189 -3.90 -15.73 -11.36
N GLU A 190 -4.71 -15.21 -12.25
CA GLU A 190 -4.90 -15.59 -13.65
C GLU A 190 -5.41 -17.01 -13.86
N LEU A 191 -4.77 -18.03 -13.30
CA LEU A 191 -5.14 -19.44 -13.51
C LEU A 191 -5.31 -20.17 -12.17
N GLY A 192 -6.12 -21.22 -12.21
CA GLY A 192 -6.39 -22.08 -11.06
C GLY A 192 -7.64 -21.69 -10.28
N MET A 193 -8.00 -22.51 -9.32
CA MET A 193 -9.19 -22.37 -8.47
C MET A 193 -8.84 -22.64 -7.02
N THR A 194 -9.61 -22.08 -6.11
CA THR A 194 -9.51 -22.32 -4.67
C THR A 194 -10.90 -22.50 -4.06
N GLU A 195 -10.94 -22.99 -2.83
CA GLU A 195 -12.18 -23.12 -2.05
C GLU A 195 -13.23 -24.01 -2.76
N LEU A 196 -12.79 -25.15 -3.30
CA LEU A 196 -13.68 -26.12 -3.97
C LEU A 196 -14.80 -26.63 -3.05
N VAL A 197 -14.56 -26.62 -1.75
CA VAL A 197 -15.57 -26.93 -0.72
C VAL A 197 -15.56 -25.85 0.32
N LYS A 198 -16.71 -25.25 0.58
CA LYS A 198 -16.89 -24.20 1.60
C LYS A 198 -17.81 -24.68 2.71
N ARG A 199 -17.34 -24.63 3.95
CA ARG A 199 -18.17 -24.85 5.13
C ARG A 199 -18.99 -23.58 5.41
N LYS A 200 -20.31 -23.73 5.47
CA LYS A 200 -21.23 -22.65 5.80
C LYS A 200 -22.05 -23.02 7.04
N VAL A 201 -22.18 -22.07 7.94
CA VAL A 201 -23.07 -22.19 9.10
C VAL A 201 -24.34 -21.37 8.78
N GLY A 202 -25.48 -22.03 8.78
CA GLY A 202 -26.77 -21.36 8.60
C GLY A 202 -27.15 -20.52 9.82
N ASN A 203 -28.16 -19.65 9.67
CA ASN A 203 -28.69 -18.85 10.77
C ASN A 203 -29.30 -19.71 11.90
N ASP A 204 -29.67 -20.95 11.58
CA ASP A 204 -30.17 -21.97 12.52
C ASP A 204 -29.05 -22.77 13.20
N GLY A 205 -27.80 -22.37 13.01
CA GLY A 205 -26.61 -23.05 13.55
C GLY A 205 -26.22 -24.35 12.80
N LYS A 206 -27.00 -24.80 11.81
CA LYS A 206 -26.66 -26.00 11.04
C LYS A 206 -25.48 -25.77 10.12
N VAL A 207 -24.61 -26.77 10.07
CA VAL A 207 -23.44 -26.79 9.21
C VAL A 207 -23.79 -27.45 7.89
N SER A 208 -23.44 -26.81 6.79
CA SER A 208 -23.51 -27.36 5.44
C SER A 208 -22.16 -27.18 4.73
N TYR A 209 -21.90 -28.07 3.77
CA TYR A 209 -20.75 -27.97 2.88
C TYR A 209 -21.26 -27.69 1.47
N ILE A 210 -20.83 -26.55 0.93
CA ILE A 210 -21.21 -26.13 -0.42
C ILE A 210 -20.05 -26.48 -1.33
N ILE A 211 -20.34 -27.27 -2.37
CA ILE A 211 -19.40 -27.48 -3.47
C ILE A 211 -19.46 -26.22 -4.34
N GLY A 212 -18.33 -25.63 -4.56
CA GLY A 212 -18.17 -24.40 -5.34
C GLY A 212 -16.71 -24.13 -5.60
N GLN A 213 -16.44 -23.00 -6.16
CA GLN A 213 -15.07 -22.57 -6.43
C GLN A 213 -14.95 -21.06 -6.31
N THR A 214 -13.78 -20.60 -5.92
CA THR A 214 -13.39 -19.20 -6.08
C THR A 214 -12.54 -19.08 -7.33
N ASN A 215 -13.02 -18.32 -8.30
CA ASN A 215 -12.30 -18.06 -9.54
C ASN A 215 -11.02 -17.25 -9.26
N PRO A 216 -10.00 -17.35 -10.12
CA PRO A 216 -8.78 -16.59 -9.96
C PRO A 216 -9.05 -15.10 -10.15
N LEU A 217 -8.23 -14.28 -9.50
CA LEU A 217 -8.15 -12.84 -9.77
C LEU A 217 -7.49 -12.62 -11.13
N LYS A 218 -8.25 -12.15 -12.10
CA LYS A 218 -7.74 -11.83 -13.44
C LYS A 218 -7.05 -10.48 -13.43
N LEU A 219 -5.90 -10.34 -14.10
CA LEU A 219 -5.17 -9.06 -14.20
C LEU A 219 -6.03 -7.94 -14.79
N ILE A 220 -6.91 -8.27 -15.73
CA ILE A 220 -7.84 -7.29 -16.32
C ILE A 220 -8.78 -6.67 -15.28
N GLN A 221 -9.11 -7.39 -14.21
CA GLN A 221 -9.94 -6.92 -13.11
C GLN A 221 -9.11 -6.29 -11.99
N LEU A 222 -7.93 -6.87 -11.75
CA LEU A 222 -7.05 -6.47 -10.65
C LEU A 222 -6.37 -5.12 -10.91
N LEU A 223 -5.90 -4.87 -12.13
CA LEU A 223 -5.16 -3.67 -12.47
C LEU A 223 -5.91 -2.37 -12.19
N PRO A 224 -7.17 -2.18 -12.61
CA PRO A 224 -7.93 -0.98 -12.25
C PRO A 224 -8.10 -0.77 -10.74
N ILE A 225 -8.18 -1.87 -9.97
CA ILE A 225 -8.28 -1.82 -8.51
C ILE A 225 -6.97 -1.33 -7.89
N LEU A 226 -5.82 -1.81 -8.39
CA LEU A 226 -4.49 -1.38 -7.94
C LEU A 226 -4.21 0.07 -8.32
N GLU A 227 -4.62 0.50 -9.52
CA GLU A 227 -4.51 1.90 -9.97
C GLU A 227 -5.32 2.84 -9.07
N GLU A 228 -6.56 2.47 -8.70
CA GLU A 228 -7.36 3.23 -7.73
C GLU A 228 -6.63 3.33 -6.37
N GLN A 229 -6.00 2.25 -5.91
CA GLN A 229 -5.23 2.27 -4.66
C GLN A 229 -3.99 3.14 -4.77
N HIS A 230 -3.25 3.07 -5.86
CA HIS A 230 -2.08 3.91 -6.09
C HIS A 230 -2.45 5.40 -6.08
N ALA A 231 -3.52 5.78 -6.79
CA ALA A 231 -4.03 7.15 -6.78
C ALA A 231 -4.46 7.61 -5.38
N ASN A 232 -5.10 6.73 -4.59
CA ASN A 232 -5.45 7.03 -3.19
C ASN A 232 -4.20 7.23 -2.32
N CYS A 233 -3.14 6.43 -2.54
CA CYS A 233 -1.87 6.57 -1.82
C CYS A 233 -1.18 7.91 -2.14
N LEU A 234 -1.14 8.32 -3.41
CA LEU A 234 -0.60 9.62 -3.83
C LEU A 234 -1.39 10.79 -3.23
N LYS A 235 -2.71 10.69 -3.24
CA LYS A 235 -3.57 11.72 -2.63
C LYS A 235 -3.35 11.82 -1.11
N ALA A 236 -3.16 10.69 -0.44
CA ALA A 236 -2.81 10.68 0.97
C ALA A 236 -1.42 11.31 1.19
N PHE A 237 -0.47 11.07 0.29
CA PHE A 237 0.87 11.66 0.37
C PHE A 237 0.83 13.18 0.26
N GLU A 238 0.05 13.74 -0.66
CA GLU A 238 -0.19 15.19 -0.75
C GLU A 238 -0.76 15.77 0.56
N LYS A 239 -1.71 15.07 1.20
CA LYS A 239 -2.28 15.53 2.47
C LYS A 239 -1.30 15.36 3.64
N PHE A 240 -0.46 14.34 3.61
CA PHE A 240 0.64 14.15 4.55
C PHE A 240 1.67 15.28 4.44
N GLN A 241 2.04 15.69 3.22
CA GLN A 241 2.90 16.85 2.99
C GLN A 241 2.32 18.13 3.63
N ASN A 242 1.02 18.37 3.47
CA ASN A 242 0.34 19.51 4.07
C ASN A 242 0.35 19.47 5.61
N LEU A 243 0.20 18.28 6.21
CA LEU A 243 0.31 18.09 7.66
C LEU A 243 1.72 18.40 8.15
N VAL A 244 2.74 17.89 7.49
CA VAL A 244 4.15 18.15 7.84
C VAL A 244 4.50 19.62 7.71
N ASN A 245 4.04 20.29 6.65
CA ASN A 245 4.24 21.74 6.49
C ASN A 245 3.59 22.54 7.61
N GLU A 246 2.41 22.12 8.11
CA GLU A 246 1.79 22.70 9.31
C GLU A 246 2.68 22.51 10.55
N HIS A 247 3.28 21.32 10.74
CA HIS A 247 4.23 21.07 11.83
C HIS A 247 5.45 21.97 11.73
N ILE A 248 6.09 22.02 10.56
CA ILE A 248 7.31 22.82 10.34
C ILE A 248 7.04 24.29 10.61
N SER A 249 5.89 24.83 10.17
CA SER A 249 5.54 26.23 10.39
C SER A 249 5.41 26.59 11.87
N VAL A 250 4.89 25.68 12.71
CA VAL A 250 4.75 25.92 14.15
C VAL A 250 6.09 25.68 14.88
N ILE A 251 6.82 24.62 14.51
CA ILE A 251 8.14 24.33 15.09
C ILE A 251 9.10 25.50 14.85
N SER A 252 9.05 26.15 13.69
CA SER A 252 9.89 27.30 13.34
C SER A 252 9.61 28.56 14.15
N GLN A 253 8.47 28.65 14.83
CA GLN A 253 8.06 29.82 15.64
C GLN A 253 8.44 29.69 17.12
N VAL A 254 8.93 28.52 17.54
CA VAL A 254 9.23 28.23 18.95
C VAL A 254 10.71 28.54 19.30
N TYR A 255 11.30 29.56 18.66
CA TYR A 255 12.66 30.09 18.92
C TYR A 255 12.61 31.43 19.57
#